data_4883724a42c30a3c3bcc3d3928b062aa
#
_entry.id   4883724a42c30a3c3bcc3d3928b062aa
#
_cell.length_a   1.000
_cell.length_b   1.000
_cell.length_c   1.000
_cell.angle_alpha   90.00
_cell.angle_beta   90.00
_cell.angle_gamma   90.00
#
_symmetry.space_group_name_H-M   'P 1'
#
loop_
_entity.id
_entity.type
_entity.pdbx_description
1 polymer ?
#
loop_
_entity_poly.entity_id
_entity_poly.type
_entity_poly.pdbx_seq_one_letter_code
_entity_poly.pdbx_strand_id
1 'polypeptide(L)'
;MENFDITLLQNIAYIFAAILFITGIKMLGKEATAQKGNVISAVGMFIAIAVTAINIVNPFVVLGGILLGAFIGSVIAVKVKMTSIPEMVALFNGFGGLATFFIAWSEMSNTNDNLFQYLLVILTIYIG
;
A
#
# COMPACT_ATOMS: atom_id res chain seq x y z
N MET A 1 -4.75 28.10 9.15
CA MET A 1 -6.07 27.48 8.99
C MET A 1 -6.11 26.57 7.76
N GLU A 2 -5.64 27.02 6.62
CA GLU A 2 -5.65 26.23 5.36
C GLU A 2 -4.95 24.86 5.42
N ASN A 3 -3.80 24.78 6.08
CA ASN A 3 -3.07 23.50 6.25
C ASN A 3 -3.80 22.51 7.17
N PHE A 4 -4.57 22.98 8.12
CA PHE A 4 -5.36 22.14 9.02
C PHE A 4 -6.52 21.47 8.26
N ASP A 5 -7.18 22.22 7.38
CA ASP A 5 -8.30 21.72 6.58
C ASP A 5 -7.84 20.64 5.57
N ILE A 6 -6.67 20.82 4.94
CA ILE A 6 -6.11 19.84 4.01
C ILE A 6 -5.74 18.54 4.75
N THR A 7 -5.07 18.65 5.89
CA THR A 7 -4.68 17.47 6.70
C THR A 7 -5.90 16.71 7.20
N LEU A 8 -6.94 17.42 7.63
CA LEU A 8 -8.21 16.81 8.05
C LEU A 8 -8.85 16.04 6.90
N LEU A 9 -8.92 16.65 5.72
CA LEU A 9 -9.47 16.03 4.52
C LEU A 9 -8.69 14.77 4.12
N GLN A 10 -7.37 14.82 4.17
CA GLN A 10 -6.51 13.68 3.92
C GLN A 10 -6.76 12.53 4.90
N ASN A 11 -6.85 12.83 6.19
CA ASN A 11 -7.12 11.81 7.22
C ASN A 11 -8.49 11.15 7.02
N ILE A 12 -9.51 11.92 6.67
CA ILE A 12 -10.86 11.40 6.35
C ILE A 12 -10.76 10.47 5.12
N ALA A 13 -10.04 10.87 4.09
CA ALA A 13 -9.86 10.07 2.89
C ALA A 13 -9.11 8.75 3.18
N TYR A 14 -8.10 8.76 4.06
CA TYR A 14 -7.40 7.54 4.49
C TYR A 14 -8.33 6.60 5.29
N ILE A 15 -9.16 7.15 6.18
CA ILE A 15 -10.14 6.34 6.91
C ILE A 15 -11.12 5.68 5.93
N PHE A 16 -11.61 6.43 4.95
CA PHE A 16 -12.50 5.90 3.94
C PHE A 16 -11.84 4.83 3.08
N ALA A 17 -10.60 5.06 2.64
CA ALA A 17 -9.80 4.08 1.92
C ALA A 17 -9.59 2.79 2.74
N ALA A 18 -9.30 2.92 4.03
CA ALA A 18 -9.12 1.78 4.93
C ALA A 18 -10.42 0.96 5.07
N ILE A 19 -11.58 1.61 5.21
CA ILE A 19 -12.88 0.93 5.27
C ILE A 19 -13.14 0.15 3.99
N LEU A 20 -12.89 0.75 2.83
CA LEU A 20 -13.03 0.07 1.53
C LEU A 20 -12.08 -1.13 1.43
N PHE A 21 -10.84 -0.99 1.88
CA PHE A 21 -9.84 -2.05 1.83
C PHE A 21 -10.23 -3.23 2.73
N ILE A 22 -10.63 -2.96 3.99
CA ILE A 22 -11.07 -3.98 4.94
C ILE A 22 -12.32 -4.71 4.44
N THR A 23 -13.31 -3.97 3.92
CA THR A 23 -14.53 -4.56 3.37
C THR A 23 -14.24 -5.40 2.13
N GLY A 24 -13.36 -4.93 1.27
CA GLY A 24 -12.91 -5.66 0.09
C GLY A 24 -12.20 -6.97 0.46
N ILE A 25 -11.27 -6.95 1.40
CA ILE A 25 -10.60 -8.17 1.91
C ILE A 25 -11.62 -9.15 2.50
N LYS A 26 -12.59 -8.69 3.27
CA LYS A 26 -13.66 -9.54 3.81
C LYS A 26 -14.48 -10.21 2.71
N MET A 27 -14.73 -9.53 1.60
CA MET A 27 -15.45 -10.07 0.44
C MET A 27 -14.61 -11.07 -0.37
N LEU A 28 -13.29 -10.97 -0.37
CA LEU A 28 -12.38 -11.92 -1.00
C LEU A 28 -12.46 -13.33 -0.38
N GLY A 29 -12.84 -13.45 0.88
CA GLY A 29 -13.01 -14.72 1.57
C GLY A 29 -14.18 -15.58 1.06
N LYS A 30 -15.04 -15.07 0.17
CA LYS A 30 -16.19 -15.79 -0.40
C LYS A 30 -16.10 -15.76 -1.92
N GLU A 31 -16.15 -16.92 -2.54
CA GLU A 31 -16.05 -17.08 -4.01
C GLU A 31 -17.08 -16.21 -4.76
N ALA A 32 -18.34 -16.20 -4.31
CA ALA A 32 -19.41 -15.41 -4.94
C ALA A 32 -19.19 -13.90 -4.93
N THR A 33 -18.37 -13.38 -4.02
CA THR A 33 -18.13 -11.92 -3.83
C THR A 33 -16.68 -11.53 -4.09
N ALA A 34 -15.78 -12.48 -4.33
CA ALA A 34 -14.35 -12.23 -4.47
C ALA A 34 -14.00 -11.21 -5.55
N GLN A 35 -14.63 -11.29 -6.72
CA GLN A 35 -14.38 -10.33 -7.80
C GLN A 35 -14.77 -8.90 -7.40
N LYS A 36 -15.93 -8.73 -6.76
CA LYS A 36 -16.37 -7.42 -6.25
C LYS A 36 -15.45 -6.92 -5.13
N GLY A 37 -15.02 -7.82 -4.23
CA GLY A 37 -14.09 -7.51 -3.16
C GLY A 37 -12.75 -6.99 -3.69
N ASN A 38 -12.23 -7.61 -4.74
CA ASN A 38 -11.00 -7.16 -5.39
C ASN A 38 -11.12 -5.74 -5.96
N VAL A 39 -12.23 -5.43 -6.63
CA VAL A 39 -12.48 -4.08 -7.15
C VAL A 39 -12.60 -3.05 -6.03
N ILE A 40 -13.31 -3.37 -4.95
CA ILE A 40 -13.47 -2.46 -3.80
C ILE A 40 -12.12 -2.20 -3.12
N SER A 41 -11.30 -3.24 -2.93
CA SER A 41 -9.94 -3.10 -2.40
C SER A 41 -9.06 -2.24 -3.31
N ALA A 42 -9.15 -2.44 -4.63
CA ALA A 42 -8.38 -1.65 -5.60
C ALA A 42 -8.79 -0.17 -5.58
N VAL A 43 -10.08 0.14 -5.44
CA VAL A 43 -10.56 1.52 -5.30
C VAL A 43 -10.04 2.15 -4.00
N GLY A 44 -10.08 1.42 -2.88
CA GLY A 44 -9.52 1.89 -1.61
C GLY A 44 -8.02 2.20 -1.72
N MET A 45 -7.25 1.31 -2.35
CA MET A 45 -5.82 1.52 -2.60
C MET A 45 -5.58 2.73 -3.51
N PHE A 46 -6.35 2.90 -4.58
CA PHE A 46 -6.22 4.03 -5.48
C PHE A 46 -6.46 5.37 -4.76
N ILE A 47 -7.48 5.45 -3.90
CA ILE A 47 -7.76 6.64 -3.09
C ILE A 47 -6.58 6.93 -2.16
N ALA A 48 -6.05 5.93 -1.46
CA ALA A 48 -4.90 6.10 -0.57
C ALA A 48 -3.67 6.63 -1.32
N ILE A 49 -3.35 6.06 -2.48
CA ILE A 49 -2.23 6.49 -3.33
C ILE A 49 -2.44 7.93 -3.82
N ALA A 50 -3.64 8.26 -4.31
CA ALA A 50 -3.96 9.60 -4.81
C ALA A 50 -3.81 10.67 -3.73
N VAL A 51 -4.28 10.39 -2.51
CA VAL A 51 -4.17 11.31 -1.37
C VAL A 51 -2.71 11.45 -0.91
N THR A 52 -1.96 10.35 -0.86
CA THR A 52 -0.53 10.39 -0.53
C THR A 52 0.26 11.18 -1.56
N ALA A 53 -0.11 11.09 -2.83
CA ALA A 53 0.57 11.78 -3.94
C ALA A 53 0.54 13.31 -3.82
N ILE A 54 -0.40 13.88 -3.06
CA ILE A 54 -0.50 15.34 -2.86
C ILE A 54 0.73 15.91 -2.13
N ASN A 55 1.35 15.12 -1.23
CA ASN A 55 2.46 15.56 -0.37
C ASN A 55 3.84 15.06 -0.85
N ILE A 56 3.94 14.54 -2.07
CA ILE A 56 5.19 13.95 -2.56
C ILE A 56 6.19 15.03 -2.97
N VAL A 57 7.39 14.97 -2.42
CA VAL A 57 8.50 15.88 -2.74
C VAL A 57 9.02 15.69 -4.16
N ASN A 58 9.09 14.45 -4.65
CA ASN A 58 9.59 14.10 -5.97
C ASN A 58 8.55 13.30 -6.79
N PRO A 59 7.55 13.96 -7.41
CA PRO A 59 6.45 13.27 -8.09
C PRO A 59 6.93 12.42 -9.29
N PHE A 60 8.00 12.81 -9.96
CA PHE A 60 8.53 12.07 -11.12
C PHE A 60 9.09 10.70 -10.75
N VAL A 61 9.78 10.58 -9.61
CA VAL A 61 10.33 9.30 -9.12
C VAL A 61 9.19 8.36 -8.75
N VAL A 62 8.19 8.87 -8.06
CA VAL A 62 7.02 8.08 -7.64
C VAL A 62 6.18 7.65 -8.83
N LEU A 63 5.93 8.56 -9.77
CA LEU A 63 5.24 8.23 -11.03
C LEU A 63 6.00 7.15 -11.81
N GLY A 64 7.31 7.26 -11.92
CA GLY A 64 8.15 6.25 -12.56
C GLY A 64 8.01 4.88 -11.89
N GLY A 65 8.06 4.84 -10.55
CA GLY A 65 7.85 3.61 -9.78
C GLY A 65 6.46 3.00 -9.97
N ILE A 66 5.42 3.83 -9.94
CA ILE A 66 4.03 3.38 -10.18
C ILE A 66 3.87 2.81 -11.58
N LEU A 67 4.38 3.49 -12.61
CA LEU A 67 4.29 3.03 -14.00
C LEU A 67 5.04 1.72 -14.21
N LEU A 68 6.26 1.59 -13.69
CA LEU A 68 7.04 0.36 -13.76
C LEU A 68 6.34 -0.78 -13.01
N GLY A 69 5.88 -0.54 -11.79
CA GLY A 69 5.16 -1.54 -11.00
C GLY A 69 3.85 -1.97 -11.66
N ALA A 70 3.07 -1.02 -12.20
CA ALA A 70 1.83 -1.31 -12.91
C ALA A 70 2.08 -2.10 -14.19
N PHE A 71 3.13 -1.78 -14.94
CA PHE A 71 3.50 -2.51 -16.16
C PHE A 71 3.91 -3.97 -15.83
N ILE A 72 4.84 -4.14 -14.90
CA ILE A 72 5.31 -5.47 -14.48
C ILE A 72 4.15 -6.28 -13.89
N GLY A 73 3.38 -5.70 -12.98
CA GLY A 73 2.25 -6.35 -12.34
C GLY A 73 1.17 -6.78 -13.34
N SER A 74 0.85 -5.92 -14.32
CA SER A 74 -0.14 -6.23 -15.37
C SER A 74 0.33 -7.39 -16.26
N VAL A 75 1.60 -7.38 -16.69
CA VAL A 75 2.16 -8.44 -17.53
C VAL A 75 2.12 -9.78 -16.79
N ILE A 76 2.48 -9.78 -15.51
CA ILE A 76 2.45 -10.99 -14.68
C ILE A 76 1.00 -11.46 -14.50
N ALA A 77 0.09 -10.57 -14.14
CA ALA A 77 -1.32 -10.90 -13.89
C ALA A 77 -2.02 -11.56 -15.09
N VAL A 78 -1.70 -11.10 -16.31
CA VAL A 78 -2.27 -11.67 -17.55
C VAL A 78 -1.65 -13.02 -17.91
N LYS A 79 -0.37 -13.24 -17.59
CA LYS A 79 0.37 -14.45 -17.97
C LYS A 79 0.27 -15.59 -16.95
N VAL A 80 -0.16 -15.30 -15.73
CA VAL A 80 -0.21 -16.30 -14.66
C VAL A 80 -1.25 -17.37 -14.95
N LYS A 81 -0.87 -18.63 -14.74
CA LYS A 81 -1.80 -19.76 -14.81
C LYS A 81 -2.53 -19.89 -13.47
N MET A 82 -3.77 -20.43 -13.51
CA MET A 82 -4.56 -20.65 -12.29
C MET A 82 -3.85 -21.53 -11.26
N THR A 83 -3.02 -22.47 -11.70
CA THR A 83 -2.23 -23.34 -10.83
C THR A 83 -1.11 -22.62 -10.09
N SER A 84 -0.64 -21.47 -10.61
CA SER A 84 0.43 -20.67 -10.02
C SER A 84 -0.06 -19.48 -9.19
N ILE A 85 -1.37 -19.36 -8.96
CA ILE A 85 -1.93 -18.28 -8.14
C ILE A 85 -1.35 -18.25 -6.71
N PRO A 86 -1.20 -19.38 -5.99
CA PRO A 86 -0.62 -19.37 -4.65
C PRO A 86 0.82 -18.84 -4.62
N GLU A 87 1.64 -19.20 -5.60
CA GLU A 87 3.03 -18.72 -5.75
C GLU A 87 3.06 -17.21 -6.00
N MET A 88 2.12 -16.71 -6.82
CA MET A 88 1.99 -15.29 -7.11
C MET A 88 1.58 -14.49 -5.87
N VAL A 89 0.64 -14.99 -5.09
CA VAL A 89 0.23 -14.34 -3.83
C VAL A 89 1.41 -14.27 -2.87
N ALA A 90 2.19 -15.36 -2.75
CA ALA A 90 3.39 -15.37 -1.92
C ALA A 90 4.44 -14.35 -2.42
N LEU A 91 4.65 -14.28 -3.73
CA LEU A 91 5.59 -13.33 -4.34
C LEU A 91 5.18 -11.87 -4.07
N PHE A 92 3.92 -11.52 -4.27
CA PHE A 92 3.44 -10.16 -4.02
C PHE A 92 3.46 -9.79 -2.53
N ASN A 93 3.17 -10.74 -1.65
CA ASN A 93 3.35 -10.53 -0.21
C ASN A 93 4.82 -10.27 0.14
N GLY A 94 5.75 -11.03 -0.45
CA GLY A 94 7.19 -10.83 -0.27
C GLY A 94 7.65 -9.45 -0.75
N PHE A 95 7.17 -8.97 -1.90
CA PHE A 95 7.45 -7.61 -2.37
C PHE A 95 6.82 -6.54 -1.48
N GLY A 96 5.63 -6.78 -0.93
CA GLY A 96 5.02 -5.91 0.07
C GLY A 96 5.87 -5.81 1.34
N GLY A 97 6.38 -6.94 1.82
CA GLY A 97 7.32 -6.99 2.94
C GLY A 97 8.60 -6.22 2.66
N LEU A 98 9.22 -6.43 1.50
CA LEU A 98 10.40 -5.66 1.08
C LEU A 98 10.13 -4.15 1.02
N ALA A 99 8.98 -3.73 0.52
CA ALA A 99 8.60 -2.31 0.50
C ALA A 99 8.51 -1.74 1.93
N THR A 100 7.87 -2.48 2.84
CA THR A 100 7.77 -2.10 4.26
C THR A 100 9.13 -2.01 4.92
N PHE A 101 10.02 -2.97 4.65
CA PHE A 101 11.40 -2.96 5.13
C PHE A 101 12.15 -1.71 4.67
N PHE A 102 12.10 -1.35 3.39
CA PHE A 102 12.79 -0.17 2.87
C PHE A 102 12.22 1.14 3.41
N ILE A 103 10.90 1.24 3.61
CA ILE A 103 10.27 2.41 4.23
C ILE A 103 10.80 2.58 5.67
N ALA A 104 10.79 1.51 6.46
CA ALA A 104 11.28 1.55 7.82
C ALA A 104 12.78 1.84 7.90
N TRP A 105 13.58 1.30 6.97
CA TRP A 105 15.00 1.61 6.86
C TRP A 105 15.25 3.10 6.57
N SER A 106 14.47 3.68 5.66
CA SER A 106 14.55 5.12 5.35
C SER A 106 14.19 5.97 6.56
N GLU A 107 13.17 5.58 7.33
CA GLU A 107 12.74 6.31 8.52
C GLU A 107 13.74 6.23 9.67
N MET A 108 14.55 5.17 9.73
CA MET A 108 15.58 5.00 10.76
C MET A 108 16.59 6.14 10.78
N SER A 109 16.86 6.77 9.62
CA SER A 109 17.75 7.93 9.49
C SER A 109 17.13 9.22 10.03
N ASN A 110 15.81 9.29 10.11
CA ASN A 110 15.04 10.45 10.53
C ASN A 110 14.55 10.35 11.99
N THR A 111 14.83 9.23 12.66
CA THR A 111 14.37 9.01 14.02
C THR A 111 15.18 9.88 14.97
N ASN A 112 14.54 10.91 15.50
CA ASN A 112 15.08 11.70 16.62
C ASN A 112 15.07 10.82 17.87
N ASP A 113 15.98 11.06 18.82
CA ASP A 113 16.32 10.29 20.06
C ASP A 113 15.14 9.77 20.91
N ASN A 114 14.02 9.43 20.28
CA ASN A 114 12.82 8.92 20.91
C ASN A 114 12.84 7.39 20.87
N LEU A 115 13.11 6.75 22.00
CA LEU A 115 13.14 5.30 22.17
C LEU A 115 11.91 4.61 21.57
N PHE A 116 10.74 5.22 21.72
CA PHE A 116 9.49 4.65 21.20
C PHE A 116 9.47 4.58 19.66
N GLN A 117 9.95 5.65 18.99
CA GLN A 117 10.07 5.66 17.53
C GLN A 117 11.09 4.62 17.05
N TYR A 118 12.23 4.49 17.73
CA TYR A 118 13.23 3.46 17.44
C TYR A 118 12.64 2.06 17.51
N LEU A 119 11.89 1.77 18.58
CA LEU A 119 11.24 0.46 18.73
C LEU A 119 10.21 0.18 17.63
N LEU A 120 9.43 1.18 17.22
CA LEU A 120 8.47 1.04 16.12
C LEU A 120 9.17 0.76 14.79
N VAL A 121 10.25 1.48 14.48
CA VAL A 121 11.02 1.28 13.24
C VAL A 121 11.63 -0.13 13.21
N ILE A 122 12.26 -0.57 14.30
CA ILE A 122 12.83 -1.92 14.42
C ILE A 122 11.74 -2.98 14.24
N LEU A 123 10.57 -2.80 14.89
CA LEU A 123 9.45 -3.72 14.76
C LEU A 123 8.95 -3.78 13.32
N THR A 124 8.87 -2.65 12.63
CA THR A 124 8.45 -2.56 11.24
C THR A 124 9.43 -3.25 10.30
N ILE A 125 10.75 -3.09 10.54
CA ILE A 125 11.81 -3.81 9.80
C ILE A 125 11.67 -5.33 9.99
N TYR A 126 11.32 -5.77 11.20
CA TYR A 126 11.21 -7.19 11.53
C TYR A 126 9.95 -7.84 10.94
N ILE A 127 8.89 -7.07 10.73
CA ILE A 127 7.63 -7.54 10.14
C ILE A 127 7.70 -7.56 8.60
N GLY A 128 8.42 -6.61 8.00
CA GLY A 128 8.62 -6.51 6.55
C GLY A 128 9.63 -7.51 6.02
#